data_d5734d653c4b20db28f1e7d46bdebf73
#
_entry.id   d5734d653c4b20db28f1e7d46bdebf73
#
_cell.length_a   1.000
_cell.length_b   1.000
_cell.length_c   1.000
_cell.angle_alpha   90.00
_cell.angle_beta   90.00
_cell.angle_gamma   90.00
#
_symmetry.space_group_name_H-M   'P 1'
#
loop_
_entity.id
_entity.type
_entity.pdbx_description
1 polymer ?
#
loop_
_entity_poly.entity_id
_entity_poly.type
_entity_poly.pdbx_seq_one_letter_code
_entity_poly.pdbx_strand_id
1 'polypeptide(L)'
;MKELKPAILMCLLFTVLCGGFYPAVVTAIAQALFPRQANGSLIIDASGQAVGSELIGQPFTGPHYFWPRPSATAEFVYNPMASGGSNSGPSNTAFLATVTERVKALRATGVTTPIPADLVLASASGLDPHISLAAARLQIPRIASARNLSEDAVAGLVDIHTEGRQLGLLGEPRVNVLLLNRALDSQS
;
A
#
# COMPACT_ATOMS: atom_id res chain seq x y z
N MET A 1 50.38 14.29 8.45
CA MET A 1 49.48 15.24 9.13
C MET A 1 49.04 16.43 8.26
N LYS A 2 49.58 16.64 7.07
CA LYS A 2 49.19 17.75 6.19
C LYS A 2 47.76 17.62 5.65
N GLU A 3 47.25 16.39 5.52
CA GLU A 3 45.91 16.12 4.98
C GLU A 3 44.79 16.17 6.03
N LEU A 4 45.13 16.18 7.31
CA LEU A 4 44.13 16.15 8.40
C LEU A 4 43.26 17.42 8.43
N LYS A 5 43.88 18.59 8.26
CA LYS A 5 43.19 19.86 8.25
C LYS A 5 42.20 19.98 7.08
N PRO A 6 42.58 19.73 5.81
CA PRO A 6 41.63 19.73 4.71
C PRO A 6 40.54 18.66 4.85
N ALA A 7 40.87 17.46 5.38
CA ALA A 7 39.86 16.41 5.63
C ALA A 7 38.79 16.85 6.64
N ILE A 8 39.19 17.47 7.76
CA ILE A 8 38.26 18.01 8.75
C ILE A 8 37.41 19.14 8.14
N LEU A 9 38.01 20.07 7.41
CA LEU A 9 37.29 21.17 6.79
C LEU A 9 36.24 20.65 5.76
N MET A 10 36.61 19.68 4.94
CA MET A 10 35.71 19.05 3.99
C MET A 10 34.59 18.30 4.68
N CYS A 11 34.89 17.54 5.75
CA CYS A 11 33.88 16.87 6.55
C CYS A 11 32.88 17.87 7.14
N LEU A 12 33.34 18.96 7.75
CA LEU A 12 32.48 20.01 8.30
C LEU A 12 31.65 20.69 7.20
N LEU A 13 32.28 21.02 6.07
CA LEU A 13 31.59 21.64 4.94
C LEU A 13 30.45 20.77 4.44
N PHE A 14 30.73 19.50 4.17
CA PHE A 14 29.70 18.57 3.67
C PHE A 14 28.65 18.22 4.74
N THR A 15 29.01 18.19 6.01
CA THR A 15 28.04 18.04 7.10
C THR A 15 27.04 19.21 7.10
N VAL A 16 27.51 20.44 6.99
CA VAL A 16 26.63 21.61 6.95
C VAL A 16 25.81 21.64 5.63
N LEU A 17 26.48 21.36 4.50
CA LEU A 17 25.83 21.41 3.19
C LEU A 17 24.78 20.30 3.04
N CYS A 18 25.15 19.06 3.31
CA CYS A 18 24.28 17.89 3.06
C CYS A 18 23.37 17.56 4.26
N GLY A 19 23.78 17.89 5.48
CA GLY A 19 23.00 17.63 6.70
C GLY A 19 22.14 18.81 7.17
N GLY A 20 22.43 20.03 6.69
CA GLY A 20 21.68 21.23 7.07
C GLY A 20 21.04 21.92 5.87
N PHE A 21 21.85 22.56 5.05
CA PHE A 21 21.35 23.41 3.96
C PHE A 21 20.47 22.66 2.95
N TYR A 22 20.97 21.58 2.41
CA TYR A 22 20.22 20.79 1.39
C TYR A 22 18.88 20.26 1.92
N PRO A 23 18.79 19.57 3.07
CA PRO A 23 17.51 19.15 3.62
C PRO A 23 16.56 20.31 3.92
N ALA A 24 17.06 21.43 4.42
CA ALA A 24 16.22 22.60 4.70
C ALA A 24 15.59 23.17 3.42
N VAL A 25 16.38 23.32 2.33
CA VAL A 25 15.88 23.81 1.05
C VAL A 25 14.86 22.85 0.45
N VAL A 26 15.17 21.54 0.44
CA VAL A 26 14.23 20.52 -0.10
C VAL A 26 12.94 20.49 0.70
N THR A 27 13.02 20.53 2.03
CA THR A 27 11.83 20.56 2.89
C THR A 27 11.00 21.83 2.64
N ALA A 28 11.63 23.01 2.55
CA ALA A 28 10.91 24.26 2.28
C ALA A 28 10.17 24.20 0.93
N ILE A 29 10.83 23.73 -0.13
CA ILE A 29 10.23 23.57 -1.45
C ILE A 29 9.09 22.55 -1.41
N ALA A 30 9.30 21.38 -0.79
CA ALA A 30 8.30 20.33 -0.68
C ALA A 30 7.05 20.80 0.09
N GLN A 31 7.24 21.50 1.21
CA GLN A 31 6.13 22.05 2.00
C GLN A 31 5.39 23.16 1.27
N ALA A 32 6.07 23.98 0.45
CA ALA A 32 5.45 25.05 -0.30
C ALA A 32 4.65 24.54 -1.51
N LEU A 33 5.18 23.54 -2.25
CA LEU A 33 4.60 23.06 -3.50
C LEU A 33 3.73 21.81 -3.34
N PHE A 34 4.06 20.93 -2.39
CA PHE A 34 3.44 19.63 -2.20
C PHE A 34 3.14 19.33 -0.71
N PRO A 35 2.41 20.21 0.00
CA PRO A 35 2.24 20.08 1.47
C PRO A 35 1.59 18.75 1.89
N ARG A 36 0.62 18.23 1.11
CA ARG A 36 -0.04 16.95 1.40
C ARG A 36 0.95 15.79 1.33
N GLN A 37 1.73 15.71 0.25
CA GLN A 37 2.72 14.64 0.05
C GLN A 37 3.88 14.75 1.04
N ALA A 38 4.35 15.98 1.29
CA ALA A 38 5.42 16.24 2.26
C ALA A 38 5.04 15.84 3.70
N ASN A 39 3.74 15.84 4.02
CA ASN A 39 3.22 15.39 5.31
C ASN A 39 2.70 13.93 5.28
N GLY A 40 3.09 13.13 4.29
CA GLY A 40 2.82 11.69 4.25
C GLY A 40 1.46 11.30 3.69
N SER A 41 0.79 12.16 2.91
CA SER A 41 -0.51 11.88 2.26
C SER A 41 -1.54 11.30 3.23
N LEU A 42 -1.64 11.88 4.43
CA LEU A 42 -2.53 11.43 5.48
C LEU A 42 -4.00 11.61 5.07
N ILE A 43 -4.80 10.64 5.45
CA ILE A 43 -6.25 10.65 5.33
C ILE A 43 -6.81 11.03 6.68
N ILE A 44 -7.54 12.14 6.72
CA ILE A 44 -8.15 12.68 7.94
C ILE A 44 -9.66 12.39 7.88
N ASP A 45 -10.24 11.94 8.99
CA ASP A 45 -11.68 11.74 9.13
C ASP A 45 -12.43 13.05 9.47
N ALA A 46 -13.76 12.95 9.61
CA ALA A 46 -14.60 14.09 9.96
C ALA A 46 -14.32 14.65 11.38
N SER A 47 -13.68 13.87 12.26
CA SER A 47 -13.29 14.28 13.60
C SER A 47 -11.92 14.97 13.65
N GLY A 48 -11.21 15.04 12.51
CA GLY A 48 -9.87 15.60 12.42
C GLY A 48 -8.76 14.62 12.79
N GLN A 49 -9.07 13.33 12.97
CA GLN A 49 -8.07 12.29 13.26
C GLN A 49 -7.51 11.66 12.00
N ALA A 50 -6.21 11.36 12.00
CA ALA A 50 -5.59 10.62 10.93
C ALA A 50 -5.99 9.13 11.00
N VAL A 51 -6.71 8.65 9.99
CA VAL A 51 -7.16 7.25 9.89
C VAL A 51 -6.22 6.38 9.06
N GLY A 52 -5.27 6.97 8.36
CA GLY A 52 -4.27 6.26 7.58
C GLY A 52 -3.50 7.16 6.63
N SER A 53 -2.69 6.54 5.79
CA SER A 53 -2.01 7.20 4.67
C SER A 53 -2.39 6.50 3.37
N GLU A 54 -2.54 7.25 2.29
CA GLU A 54 -2.76 6.69 0.95
C GLU A 54 -1.59 5.82 0.46
N LEU A 55 -0.42 6.00 1.07
CA LEU A 55 0.82 5.35 0.67
C LEU A 55 1.06 4.01 1.40
N ILE A 56 0.27 3.70 2.43
CA ILE A 56 0.49 2.54 3.30
C ILE A 56 -0.80 1.72 3.38
N GLY A 57 -0.70 0.43 3.09
CA GLY A 57 -1.80 -0.51 3.24
C GLY A 57 -2.24 -0.69 4.70
N GLN A 58 -3.46 -1.19 4.87
CA GLN A 58 -4.05 -1.49 6.17
C GLN A 58 -4.69 -2.88 6.17
N PRO A 59 -4.74 -3.58 7.32
CA PRO A 59 -5.30 -4.92 7.43
C PRO A 59 -6.84 -4.89 7.46
N PHE A 60 -7.46 -4.99 6.31
CA PHE A 60 -8.90 -5.21 6.20
C PHE A 60 -9.18 -6.71 6.12
N THR A 61 -9.98 -7.25 7.05
CA THR A 61 -10.32 -8.68 7.16
C THR A 61 -11.84 -8.94 7.11
N GLY A 62 -12.66 -7.91 7.30
CA GLY A 62 -14.12 -8.04 7.25
C GLY A 62 -14.64 -8.49 5.88
N PRO A 63 -15.73 -9.29 5.82
CA PRO A 63 -16.30 -9.76 4.56
C PRO A 63 -16.86 -8.62 3.69
N HIS A 64 -17.21 -7.51 4.28
CA HIS A 64 -17.78 -6.32 3.65
C HIS A 64 -16.75 -5.31 3.14
N TYR A 65 -15.42 -5.65 3.24
CA TYR A 65 -14.32 -4.84 2.75
C TYR A 65 -13.52 -5.55 1.66
N PHE A 66 -12.90 -4.79 0.78
CA PHE A 66 -11.83 -5.29 -0.08
C PHE A 66 -10.63 -5.66 0.78
N TRP A 67 -10.14 -6.87 0.60
CA TRP A 67 -8.94 -7.36 1.26
C TRP A 67 -7.71 -6.90 0.50
N PRO A 68 -6.71 -6.39 1.21
CA PRO A 68 -5.46 -5.95 0.61
C PRO A 68 -4.53 -7.12 0.30
N ARG A 69 -3.34 -6.81 -0.24
CA ARG A 69 -2.25 -7.76 -0.35
C ARG A 69 -1.82 -8.24 1.05
N PRO A 70 -1.34 -9.48 1.18
CA PRO A 70 -0.67 -9.91 2.41
C PRO A 70 0.55 -9.05 2.71
N SER A 71 0.76 -8.74 3.99
CA SER A 71 1.98 -8.07 4.47
C SER A 71 2.90 -9.10 5.13
N ALA A 72 4.21 -8.96 4.92
CA ALA A 72 5.26 -9.78 5.52
C ALA A 72 6.22 -8.96 6.41
N THR A 73 5.78 -7.78 6.85
CA THR A 73 6.56 -6.93 7.76
C THR A 73 6.73 -7.59 9.13
N ALA A 74 7.85 -7.33 9.79
CA ALA A 74 8.12 -7.84 11.12
C ALA A 74 7.20 -7.21 12.18
N GLU A 75 6.99 -7.90 13.29
CA GLU A 75 6.20 -7.55 14.48
C GLU A 75 4.68 -7.47 14.21
N PHE A 76 4.22 -6.64 13.30
CA PHE A 76 2.83 -6.53 12.89
C PHE A 76 2.72 -6.23 11.40
N VAL A 77 1.55 -6.50 10.83
CA VAL A 77 1.29 -6.29 9.39
C VAL A 77 1.27 -4.79 9.06
N TYR A 78 1.84 -4.45 7.90
CA TYR A 78 1.99 -3.05 7.44
C TYR A 78 2.80 -2.17 8.40
N ASN A 79 3.79 -2.75 9.09
CA ASN A 79 4.69 -1.99 9.97
C ASN A 79 5.63 -1.09 9.15
N PRO A 80 5.45 0.24 9.18
CA PRO A 80 6.29 1.16 8.41
C PRO A 80 7.73 1.25 8.95
N MET A 81 7.95 0.84 10.20
CA MET A 81 9.28 0.81 10.84
C MET A 81 10.11 -0.40 10.39
N ALA A 82 9.46 -1.41 9.79
CA ALA A 82 10.09 -2.67 9.40
C ALA A 82 9.69 -3.09 7.97
N SER A 83 9.71 -2.13 7.03
CA SER A 83 9.39 -2.40 5.62
C SER A 83 10.26 -3.53 5.07
N GLY A 84 9.62 -4.57 4.53
CA GLY A 84 10.30 -5.74 3.97
C GLY A 84 9.31 -6.77 3.42
N GLY A 85 9.80 -7.59 2.50
CA GLY A 85 9.07 -8.73 1.96
C GLY A 85 9.39 -10.02 2.70
N SER A 86 8.73 -11.11 2.30
CA SER A 86 8.98 -12.45 2.88
C SER A 86 10.39 -12.96 2.62
N ASN A 87 11.04 -12.50 1.55
CA ASN A 87 12.36 -12.95 1.08
C ASN A 87 12.51 -14.47 0.96
N SER A 88 11.38 -15.18 0.80
CA SER A 88 11.32 -16.64 0.75
C SER A 88 11.53 -17.14 -0.67
N GLY A 89 12.37 -18.15 -0.82
CA GLY A 89 12.57 -18.82 -2.10
C GLY A 89 11.32 -19.62 -2.54
N PRO A 90 11.17 -19.89 -3.83
CA PRO A 90 10.00 -20.61 -4.37
C PRO A 90 9.88 -22.06 -3.89
N SER A 91 10.95 -22.67 -3.40
CA SER A 91 10.98 -24.01 -2.83
C SER A 91 10.82 -24.05 -1.31
N ASN A 92 10.66 -22.91 -0.63
CA ASN A 92 10.49 -22.86 0.82
C ASN A 92 9.12 -23.45 1.20
N THR A 93 9.13 -24.58 1.91
CA THR A 93 7.91 -25.33 2.27
C THR A 93 6.99 -24.55 3.22
N ALA A 94 7.55 -23.78 4.16
CA ALA A 94 6.76 -22.95 5.08
C ALA A 94 6.06 -21.80 4.33
N PHE A 95 6.75 -21.19 3.37
CA PHE A 95 6.17 -20.17 2.51
C PHE A 95 5.03 -20.74 1.64
N LEU A 96 5.26 -21.91 1.02
CA LEU A 96 4.22 -22.59 0.21
C LEU A 96 3.00 -22.97 1.05
N ALA A 97 3.21 -23.43 2.29
CA ALA A 97 2.10 -23.69 3.21
C ALA A 97 1.29 -22.41 3.51
N THR A 98 1.97 -21.28 3.78
CA THR A 98 1.30 -19.99 4.00
C THR A 98 0.48 -19.55 2.78
N VAL A 99 1.03 -19.69 1.57
CA VAL A 99 0.29 -19.38 0.32
C VAL A 99 -0.92 -20.31 0.18
N THR A 100 -0.77 -21.60 0.47
CA THR A 100 -1.86 -22.57 0.43
C THR A 100 -3.00 -22.19 1.37
N GLU A 101 -2.69 -21.77 2.60
CA GLU A 101 -3.73 -21.34 3.55
C GLU A 101 -4.47 -20.08 3.07
N ARG A 102 -3.76 -19.12 2.47
CA ARG A 102 -4.39 -17.92 1.88
C ARG A 102 -5.31 -18.28 0.72
N VAL A 103 -4.88 -19.21 -0.15
CA VAL A 103 -5.73 -19.76 -1.23
C VAL A 103 -6.97 -20.41 -0.66
N LYS A 104 -6.85 -21.28 0.37
CA LYS A 104 -8.00 -21.91 1.03
C LYS A 104 -8.97 -20.89 1.61
N ALA A 105 -8.46 -19.86 2.27
CA ALA A 105 -9.30 -18.78 2.84
C ALA A 105 -10.10 -18.05 1.75
N LEU A 106 -9.48 -17.72 0.62
CA LEU A 106 -10.20 -17.12 -0.52
C LEU A 106 -11.20 -18.10 -1.16
N ARG A 107 -10.85 -19.39 -1.30
CA ARG A 107 -11.79 -20.41 -1.79
C ARG A 107 -13.01 -20.59 -0.88
N ALA A 108 -12.84 -20.47 0.43
CA ALA A 108 -13.93 -20.56 1.39
C ALA A 108 -14.95 -19.40 1.25
N THR A 109 -14.59 -18.29 0.61
CA THR A 109 -15.52 -17.19 0.28
C THR A 109 -16.32 -17.42 -1.01
N GLY A 110 -16.22 -18.62 -1.63
CA GLY A 110 -16.94 -18.96 -2.87
C GLY A 110 -16.17 -18.67 -4.16
N VAL A 111 -14.91 -18.23 -4.08
CA VAL A 111 -14.08 -18.00 -5.26
C VAL A 111 -13.75 -19.33 -5.96
N THR A 112 -14.16 -19.47 -7.21
CA THR A 112 -13.90 -20.69 -8.05
C THR A 112 -12.90 -20.44 -9.17
N THR A 113 -12.75 -19.18 -9.58
CA THR A 113 -11.85 -18.75 -10.67
C THR A 113 -10.38 -18.72 -10.24
N PRO A 114 -9.42 -18.57 -11.16
CA PRO A 114 -8.02 -18.35 -10.82
C PRO A 114 -7.85 -17.13 -9.88
N ILE A 115 -7.05 -17.30 -8.83
CA ILE A 115 -6.80 -16.26 -7.84
C ILE A 115 -5.59 -15.42 -8.29
N PRO A 116 -5.72 -14.10 -8.41
CA PRO A 116 -4.60 -13.21 -8.68
C PRO A 116 -3.50 -13.33 -7.61
N ALA A 117 -2.24 -13.31 -8.05
CA ALA A 117 -1.08 -13.56 -7.20
C ALA A 117 -0.95 -12.54 -6.06
N ASP A 118 -1.37 -11.31 -6.27
CA ASP A 118 -1.31 -10.22 -5.29
C ASP A 118 -2.29 -10.40 -4.11
N LEU A 119 -3.28 -11.29 -4.20
CA LEU A 119 -4.11 -11.66 -3.04
C LEU A 119 -3.49 -12.74 -2.14
N VAL A 120 -2.45 -13.43 -2.62
CA VAL A 120 -1.80 -14.53 -1.86
C VAL A 120 -0.33 -14.29 -1.58
N LEU A 121 0.33 -13.39 -2.35
CA LEU A 121 1.74 -13.05 -2.19
C LEU A 121 1.91 -11.64 -1.59
N ALA A 122 2.79 -11.53 -0.61
CA ALA A 122 3.16 -10.24 -0.04
C ALA A 122 3.86 -9.35 -1.07
N SER A 123 3.75 -8.04 -0.92
CA SER A 123 4.56 -7.09 -1.66
C SER A 123 6.02 -7.11 -1.18
N ALA A 124 6.94 -6.59 -1.98
CA ALA A 124 8.35 -6.47 -1.60
C ALA A 124 8.56 -5.55 -0.40
N SER A 125 7.74 -4.50 -0.26
CA SER A 125 7.78 -3.58 0.87
C SER A 125 7.00 -4.07 2.09
N GLY A 126 6.01 -4.95 1.90
CA GLY A 126 5.02 -5.30 2.92
C GLY A 126 4.04 -4.16 3.27
N LEU A 127 4.12 -3.01 2.58
CA LEU A 127 3.35 -1.80 2.86
C LEU A 127 2.43 -1.36 1.71
N ASP A 128 2.45 -2.07 0.57
CA ASP A 128 1.74 -1.69 -0.65
C ASP A 128 0.22 -1.57 -0.41
N PRO A 129 -0.39 -0.37 -0.59
CA PRO A 129 -1.82 -0.17 -0.40
C PRO A 129 -2.67 -0.64 -1.58
N HIS A 130 -2.05 -1.08 -2.68
CA HIS A 130 -2.75 -1.36 -3.92
C HIS A 130 -2.94 -2.85 -4.16
N ILE A 131 -4.03 -3.15 -4.86
CA ILE A 131 -4.28 -4.46 -5.48
C ILE A 131 -4.49 -4.28 -6.99
N SER A 132 -4.32 -5.36 -7.75
CA SER A 132 -4.63 -5.36 -9.18
C SER A 132 -6.13 -5.23 -9.43
N LEU A 133 -6.51 -4.71 -10.60
CA LEU A 133 -7.91 -4.66 -11.01
C LEU A 133 -8.56 -6.06 -11.02
N ALA A 134 -7.80 -7.10 -11.38
CA ALA A 134 -8.27 -8.48 -11.33
C ALA A 134 -8.57 -8.93 -9.89
N ALA A 135 -7.70 -8.56 -8.94
CA ALA A 135 -7.90 -8.85 -7.52
C ALA A 135 -9.10 -8.09 -6.92
N ALA A 136 -9.32 -6.84 -7.34
CA ALA A 136 -10.49 -6.07 -6.93
C ALA A 136 -11.78 -6.71 -7.47
N ARG A 137 -11.85 -6.99 -8.77
CA ARG A 137 -13.02 -7.59 -9.41
C ARG A 137 -13.38 -8.96 -8.85
N LEU A 138 -12.40 -9.78 -8.50
CA LEU A 138 -12.62 -11.09 -7.87
C LEU A 138 -13.41 -10.98 -6.55
N GLN A 139 -13.28 -9.88 -5.84
CA GLN A 139 -13.90 -9.68 -4.52
C GLN A 139 -15.30 -9.06 -4.58
N ILE A 140 -15.74 -8.55 -5.73
CA ILE A 140 -17.02 -7.85 -5.89
C ILE A 140 -18.21 -8.68 -5.40
N PRO A 141 -18.42 -9.96 -5.79
CA PRO A 141 -19.59 -10.72 -5.37
C PRO A 141 -19.71 -10.86 -3.85
N ARG A 142 -18.59 -11.11 -3.17
CA ARG A 142 -18.55 -11.22 -1.71
C ARG A 142 -18.96 -9.92 -1.02
N ILE A 143 -18.45 -8.77 -1.50
CA ILE A 143 -18.71 -7.46 -0.91
C ILE A 143 -20.14 -7.02 -1.19
N ALA A 144 -20.62 -7.21 -2.42
CA ALA A 144 -21.98 -6.91 -2.83
C ALA A 144 -22.99 -7.66 -1.94
N SER A 145 -22.78 -8.96 -1.76
CA SER A 145 -23.59 -9.79 -0.86
C SER A 145 -23.54 -9.32 0.60
N ALA A 146 -22.32 -9.02 1.11
CA ALA A 146 -22.14 -8.63 2.52
C ALA A 146 -22.72 -7.25 2.86
N ARG A 147 -22.85 -6.37 1.86
CA ARG A 147 -23.38 -4.99 2.03
C ARG A 147 -24.81 -4.82 1.48
N ASN A 148 -25.42 -5.86 0.91
CA ASN A 148 -26.71 -5.80 0.22
C ASN A 148 -26.72 -4.76 -0.93
N LEU A 149 -25.61 -4.65 -1.66
CA LEU A 149 -25.46 -3.82 -2.84
C LEU A 149 -25.52 -4.68 -4.11
N SER A 150 -25.82 -4.07 -5.26
CA SER A 150 -25.63 -4.76 -6.54
C SER A 150 -24.15 -4.89 -6.89
N GLU A 151 -23.78 -5.96 -7.60
CA GLU A 151 -22.42 -6.14 -8.09
C GLU A 151 -22.00 -4.98 -9.02
N ASP A 152 -22.94 -4.46 -9.83
CA ASP A 152 -22.70 -3.32 -10.72
C ASP A 152 -22.35 -2.04 -9.94
N ALA A 153 -23.00 -1.80 -8.80
CA ALA A 153 -22.68 -0.65 -7.95
C ALA A 153 -21.27 -0.76 -7.37
N VAL A 154 -20.89 -1.96 -6.89
CA VAL A 154 -19.54 -2.20 -6.37
C VAL A 154 -18.49 -2.16 -7.50
N ALA A 155 -18.81 -2.69 -8.68
CA ALA A 155 -17.95 -2.62 -9.87
C ALA A 155 -17.69 -1.17 -10.30
N GLY A 156 -18.75 -0.33 -10.31
CA GLY A 156 -18.63 1.09 -10.62
C GLY A 156 -17.69 1.82 -9.66
N LEU A 157 -17.71 1.48 -8.35
CA LEU A 157 -16.75 2.03 -7.38
C LEU A 157 -15.32 1.59 -7.69
N VAL A 158 -15.11 0.34 -8.04
CA VAL A 158 -13.78 -0.18 -8.45
C VAL A 158 -13.26 0.57 -9.67
N ASP A 159 -14.11 0.78 -10.69
CA ASP A 159 -13.70 1.46 -11.91
C ASP A 159 -13.35 2.95 -11.66
N ILE A 160 -14.11 3.65 -10.83
CA ILE A 160 -13.83 5.04 -10.43
C ILE A 160 -12.51 5.15 -9.64
N HIS A 161 -12.17 4.15 -8.81
CA HIS A 161 -10.95 4.15 -7.99
C HIS A 161 -9.78 3.42 -8.66
N THR A 162 -9.93 3.05 -9.94
CA THR A 162 -8.84 2.44 -10.70
C THR A 162 -7.88 3.50 -11.21
N GLU A 163 -6.65 3.45 -10.73
CA GLU A 163 -5.55 4.23 -11.26
C GLU A 163 -4.97 3.55 -12.50
N GLY A 164 -4.96 4.26 -13.62
CA GLY A 164 -4.36 3.79 -14.87
C GLY A 164 -2.83 3.78 -14.84
N ARG A 165 -2.22 3.36 -15.95
CA ARG A 165 -0.77 3.44 -16.17
C ARG A 165 -0.30 4.89 -16.16
N GLN A 166 0.84 5.15 -15.54
CA GLN A 166 1.47 6.47 -15.57
C GLN A 166 1.88 6.81 -17.00
N LEU A 167 1.51 8.00 -17.47
CA LEU A 167 1.71 8.45 -18.86
C LEU A 167 1.13 7.47 -19.92
N GLY A 168 0.23 6.58 -19.53
CA GLY A 168 -0.33 5.54 -20.40
C GLY A 168 0.60 4.36 -20.70
N LEU A 169 1.84 4.38 -20.22
CA LEU A 169 2.90 3.42 -20.56
C LEU A 169 3.46 2.68 -19.35
N LEU A 170 3.69 3.37 -18.23
CA LEU A 170 4.43 2.83 -17.08
C LEU A 170 3.50 2.24 -16.04
N GLY A 171 3.88 1.08 -15.50
CA GLY A 171 3.13 0.37 -14.47
C GLY A 171 1.92 -0.40 -15.01
N GLU A 172 1.14 -0.91 -14.08
CA GLU A 172 -0.13 -1.61 -14.36
C GLU A 172 -1.28 -0.90 -13.68
N PRO A 173 -2.53 -1.02 -14.20
CA PRO A 173 -3.72 -0.52 -13.51
C PRO A 173 -3.84 -1.13 -12.12
N ARG A 174 -4.13 -0.29 -11.14
CA ARG A 174 -4.18 -0.67 -9.72
C ARG A 174 -5.30 0.05 -8.99
N VAL A 175 -5.69 -0.47 -7.84
CA VAL A 175 -6.72 0.11 -6.99
C VAL A 175 -6.19 0.24 -5.57
N ASN A 176 -6.30 1.45 -4.99
CA ASN A 176 -5.94 1.68 -3.59
C ASN A 176 -7.07 1.16 -2.69
N VAL A 177 -6.76 0.14 -1.89
CA VAL A 177 -7.75 -0.57 -1.06
C VAL A 177 -8.33 0.32 0.04
N LEU A 178 -7.51 1.19 0.66
CA LEU A 178 -7.97 2.08 1.72
C LEU A 178 -8.98 3.11 1.19
N LEU A 179 -8.68 3.73 0.05
CA LEU A 179 -9.58 4.70 -0.57
C LEU A 179 -10.87 4.05 -1.05
N LEU A 180 -10.78 2.86 -1.65
CA LEU A 180 -11.94 2.11 -2.12
C LEU A 180 -12.85 1.69 -0.95
N ASN A 181 -12.29 1.18 0.15
CA ASN A 181 -13.07 0.79 1.33
C ASN A 181 -13.75 1.99 2.00
N ARG A 182 -13.09 3.15 2.04
CA ARG A 182 -13.73 4.38 2.51
C ARG A 182 -14.87 4.85 1.61
N ALA A 183 -14.72 4.70 0.30
CA ALA A 183 -15.81 5.00 -0.62
C ALA A 183 -17.01 4.07 -0.43
N LEU A 184 -16.77 2.79 -0.14
CA LEU A 184 -17.82 1.84 0.25
C LEU A 184 -18.56 2.27 1.52
N ASP A 185 -17.84 2.74 2.54
CA ASP A 185 -18.45 3.18 3.80
C ASP A 185 -19.28 4.46 3.63
N SER A 186 -19.00 5.28 2.63
CA SER A 186 -19.79 6.46 2.31
C SER A 186 -21.08 6.17 1.53
N GLN A 187 -21.26 4.92 1.06
CA GLN A 187 -22.48 4.46 0.35
C GLN A 187 -23.51 3.79 1.28
N SER A 188 -23.18 3.62 2.55
CA SER A 188 -23.99 2.89 3.54
C SER A 188 -24.97 3.77 4.27
#